data_7867d57143e35edb6f7f5af2a47979a4
#
_entry.id   7867d57143e35edb6f7f5af2a47979a4
#
_cell.length_a   1.000
_cell.length_b   1.000
_cell.length_c   1.000
_cell.angle_alpha   90.00
_cell.angle_beta   90.00
_cell.angle_gamma   90.00
#
_symmetry.space_group_name_H-M   'P 1'
#
loop_
_entity.id
_entity.type
_entity.pdbx_description
1 polymer ?
#
loop_
_entity_poly.entity_id
_entity_poly.type
_entity_poly.pdbx_seq_one_letter_code
_entity_poly.pdbx_strand_id
1 'polypeptide(L)'
;AKLKKAEDEIAAHGITDDRKAELRKSLVSLRENIHELKKFSFLIAQTDPFIVLPGALTSAKNPSGPFKPAIGDYCLVIYGQKIYPAIVGDAGPMDKVGEASLRIAKQINPKANGENRATNDLKVTYLVFPGTADKMDAPDLEKWQARCEELLNEIGGHDGELFVWEDLLKPPAITPPPVAVTPPPAVTSPPAVPPATPAKDGTAQP
;
A
#
# COMPACT_ATOMS: atom_id res chain seq x y z
N ALA A 1 -9.85 -27.60 -5.43
CA ALA A 1 -9.80 -28.71 -6.39
C ALA A 1 -8.59 -29.64 -6.15
N LYS A 2 -7.32 -29.15 -6.18
CA LYS A 2 -6.11 -30.00 -6.01
C LYS A 2 -6.04 -30.71 -4.65
N LEU A 3 -6.40 -30.03 -3.54
CA LEU A 3 -6.40 -30.61 -2.19
C LEU A 3 -7.35 -31.81 -2.12
N LYS A 4 -8.60 -31.62 -2.53
CA LYS A 4 -9.62 -32.69 -2.53
C LYS A 4 -9.17 -33.85 -3.39
N LYS A 5 -8.61 -33.63 -4.58
CA LYS A 5 -8.12 -34.69 -5.45
C LYS A 5 -7.04 -35.54 -4.77
N ALA A 6 -6.09 -34.90 -4.06
CA ALA A 6 -5.02 -35.61 -3.34
C ALA A 6 -5.58 -36.40 -2.14
N GLU A 7 -6.57 -35.88 -1.43
CA GLU A 7 -7.26 -36.58 -0.33
C GLU A 7 -8.04 -37.79 -0.84
N ASP A 8 -8.78 -37.63 -1.94
CA ASP A 8 -9.54 -38.71 -2.58
C ASP A 8 -8.60 -39.83 -3.10
N GLU A 9 -7.42 -39.45 -3.69
CA GLU A 9 -6.43 -40.39 -4.18
C GLU A 9 -5.81 -41.22 -3.01
N ILE A 10 -5.51 -40.57 -1.87
CA ILE A 10 -5.01 -41.29 -0.67
C ILE A 10 -6.03 -42.27 -0.11
N ALA A 11 -7.31 -41.93 -0.20
CA ALA A 11 -8.40 -42.80 0.28
C ALA A 11 -8.68 -43.96 -0.69
N ALA A 12 -8.21 -43.90 -1.92
CA ALA A 12 -8.44 -44.96 -2.92
C ALA A 12 -7.71 -46.24 -2.57
N HIS A 13 -8.36 -47.38 -2.85
CA HIS A 13 -7.74 -48.71 -2.69
C HIS A 13 -6.73 -48.96 -3.82
N GLY A 14 -5.58 -49.57 -3.47
CA GLY A 14 -4.61 -50.06 -4.46
C GLY A 14 -3.44 -49.14 -4.78
N ILE A 15 -3.28 -48.01 -4.09
CA ILE A 15 -2.07 -47.19 -4.24
C ILE A 15 -0.95 -47.71 -3.33
N THR A 16 0.30 -47.57 -3.81
CA THR A 16 1.52 -47.97 -3.09
C THR A 16 1.78 -47.09 -1.88
N ASP A 17 2.51 -47.60 -0.89
CA ASP A 17 2.87 -46.81 0.31
C ASP A 17 3.78 -45.64 -0.03
N ASP A 18 4.66 -45.77 -1.00
CA ASP A 18 5.50 -44.66 -1.50
C ASP A 18 4.64 -43.54 -2.09
N ARG A 19 3.64 -43.88 -2.88
CA ARG A 19 2.71 -42.90 -3.45
C ARG A 19 1.88 -42.21 -2.37
N LYS A 20 1.45 -42.94 -1.34
CA LYS A 20 0.77 -42.36 -0.18
C LYS A 20 1.67 -41.37 0.57
N ALA A 21 2.94 -41.73 0.75
CA ALA A 21 3.90 -40.84 1.43
C ALA A 21 4.12 -39.55 0.63
N GLU A 22 4.28 -39.63 -0.69
CA GLU A 22 4.41 -38.50 -1.59
C GLU A 22 3.16 -37.59 -1.54
N LEU A 23 1.97 -38.17 -1.63
CA LEU A 23 0.71 -37.43 -1.54
C LEU A 23 0.53 -36.75 -0.19
N ARG A 24 0.90 -37.41 0.92
CA ARG A 24 0.86 -36.78 2.26
C ARG A 24 1.78 -35.57 2.34
N LYS A 25 2.99 -35.68 1.79
CA LYS A 25 3.93 -34.55 1.70
C LYS A 25 3.35 -33.40 0.87
N SER A 26 2.75 -33.73 -0.28
CA SER A 26 2.05 -32.76 -1.13
C SER A 26 0.86 -32.10 -0.42
N LEU A 27 0.09 -32.85 0.37
CA LEU A 27 -1.03 -32.32 1.15
C LEU A 27 -0.60 -31.28 2.20
N VAL A 28 0.51 -31.57 2.89
CA VAL A 28 1.08 -30.61 3.86
C VAL A 28 1.41 -29.29 3.15
N SER A 29 2.16 -29.38 2.07
CA SER A 29 2.53 -28.18 1.28
C SER A 29 1.30 -27.44 0.72
N LEU A 30 0.31 -28.16 0.20
CA LEU A 30 -0.94 -27.54 -0.30
C LEU A 30 -1.75 -26.85 0.81
N ARG A 31 -1.77 -27.41 2.01
CA ARG A 31 -2.46 -26.79 3.16
C ARG A 31 -1.73 -25.55 3.65
N GLU A 32 -0.40 -25.59 3.71
CA GLU A 32 0.43 -24.42 4.01
C GLU A 32 0.20 -23.31 2.97
N ASN A 33 0.27 -23.62 1.69
CA ASN A 33 0.00 -22.66 0.62
C ASN A 33 -1.42 -22.07 0.67
N ILE A 34 -2.43 -22.89 1.00
CA ILE A 34 -3.83 -22.40 1.18
C ILE A 34 -3.90 -21.48 2.40
N HIS A 35 -3.21 -21.82 3.48
CA HIS A 35 -3.17 -20.98 4.67
C HIS A 35 -2.54 -19.61 4.34
N GLU A 36 -1.41 -19.61 3.67
CA GLU A 36 -0.73 -18.39 3.21
C GLU A 36 -1.59 -17.58 2.24
N LEU A 37 -2.19 -18.23 1.23
CA LEU A 37 -3.09 -17.55 0.30
C LEU A 37 -4.31 -16.93 0.99
N LYS A 38 -4.91 -17.63 1.97
CA LYS A 38 -5.99 -17.04 2.76
C LYS A 38 -5.53 -15.87 3.61
N LYS A 39 -4.29 -15.92 4.05
CA LYS A 39 -3.65 -14.90 4.87
C LYS A 39 -3.28 -13.67 4.04
N PHE A 40 -2.80 -13.84 2.80
CA PHE A 40 -2.21 -12.78 1.96
C PHE A 40 -2.85 -12.62 0.59
N SER A 41 -4.03 -13.22 0.37
CA SER A 41 -4.74 -13.11 -0.92
C SER A 41 -5.21 -11.70 -1.28
N PHE A 42 -4.99 -10.72 -0.39
CA PHE A 42 -5.37 -9.33 -0.60
C PHE A 42 -4.24 -8.47 -1.15
N LEU A 43 -2.98 -8.94 -1.14
CA LEU A 43 -1.86 -8.16 -1.62
C LEU A 43 -1.77 -8.21 -3.14
N ILE A 44 -1.73 -7.04 -3.76
CA ILE A 44 -1.58 -6.85 -5.20
C ILE A 44 -0.26 -6.14 -5.45
N ALA A 45 0.67 -6.80 -6.14
CA ALA A 45 2.03 -6.28 -6.34
C ALA A 45 2.10 -4.91 -7.02
N GLN A 46 1.08 -4.54 -7.82
CA GLN A 46 1.01 -3.24 -8.49
C GLN A 46 0.54 -2.11 -7.58
N THR A 47 -0.24 -2.44 -6.54
CA THR A 47 -0.90 -1.43 -5.70
C THR A 47 -0.39 -1.40 -4.27
N ASP A 48 0.10 -2.54 -3.76
CA ASP A 48 0.42 -2.68 -2.36
C ASP A 48 1.94 -2.70 -2.12
N PRO A 49 2.45 -1.91 -1.17
CA PRO A 49 3.86 -1.89 -0.85
C PRO A 49 4.22 -3.03 0.10
N PHE A 50 4.93 -4.03 -0.40
CA PHE A 50 5.45 -5.13 0.43
C PHE A 50 6.80 -5.61 -0.04
N ILE A 51 7.55 -6.23 0.86
CA ILE A 51 8.79 -6.92 0.57
C ILE A 51 8.62 -8.43 0.67
N VAL A 52 9.53 -9.15 0.02
CA VAL A 52 9.65 -10.59 0.10
C VAL A 52 10.95 -10.94 0.82
N LEU A 53 10.86 -11.70 1.90
CA LEU A 53 12.02 -12.12 2.65
C LEU A 53 12.43 -13.57 2.29
N PRO A 54 13.74 -13.91 2.41
CA PRO A 54 14.18 -15.29 2.24
C PRO A 54 13.44 -16.24 3.16
N GLY A 55 13.03 -17.40 2.65
CA GLY A 55 12.43 -18.45 3.44
C GLY A 55 13.31 -18.92 4.60
N ALA A 56 14.63 -18.78 4.48
CA ALA A 56 15.57 -19.05 5.58
C ALA A 56 15.30 -18.17 6.81
N LEU A 57 14.87 -16.92 6.64
CA LEU A 57 14.58 -15.99 7.75
C LEU A 57 13.19 -16.19 8.35
N THR A 58 12.20 -16.51 7.52
CA THR A 58 10.78 -16.57 7.92
C THR A 58 10.31 -17.96 8.31
N SER A 59 11.06 -19.03 7.93
CA SER A 59 10.68 -20.42 8.12
C SER A 59 10.42 -20.78 9.59
N ALA A 60 9.33 -21.53 9.82
CA ALA A 60 9.04 -22.13 11.13
C ALA A 60 10.15 -23.04 11.67
N LYS A 61 11.04 -23.54 10.77
CA LYS A 61 12.20 -24.38 11.14
C LYS A 61 13.35 -23.58 11.74
N ASN A 62 13.39 -22.26 11.57
CA ASN A 62 14.37 -21.42 12.24
C ASN A 62 14.04 -21.30 13.72
N PRO A 63 15.07 -21.26 14.60
CA PRO A 63 14.82 -21.06 16.01
C PRO A 63 14.01 -19.79 16.25
N SER A 64 13.02 -19.88 17.15
CA SER A 64 12.27 -18.74 17.61
C SER A 64 13.22 -17.77 18.30
N GLY A 65 13.12 -16.49 17.96
CA GLY A 65 13.94 -15.46 18.58
C GLY A 65 13.25 -14.09 18.47
N PRO A 66 13.64 -13.13 19.30
CA PRO A 66 13.01 -11.80 19.32
C PRO A 66 13.19 -11.03 18.00
N PHE A 67 14.17 -11.42 17.20
CA PHE A 67 14.49 -10.77 15.92
C PHE A 67 14.06 -11.60 14.70
N LYS A 68 13.22 -12.61 14.88
CA LYS A 68 12.74 -13.42 13.78
C LYS A 68 11.59 -12.71 13.06
N PRO A 69 11.75 -12.32 11.79
CA PRO A 69 10.69 -11.71 11.03
C PRO A 69 9.60 -12.72 10.66
N ALA A 70 8.38 -12.24 10.57
CA ALA A 70 7.22 -12.97 10.12
C ALA A 70 6.52 -12.22 8.98
N ILE A 71 5.74 -12.95 8.20
CA ILE A 71 4.85 -12.32 7.21
C ILE A 71 3.81 -11.48 7.95
N GLY A 72 3.58 -10.26 7.48
CA GLY A 72 2.73 -9.26 8.11
C GLY A 72 3.47 -8.27 9.00
N ASP A 73 4.73 -8.53 9.38
CA ASP A 73 5.53 -7.55 10.12
C ASP A 73 5.71 -6.26 9.32
N TYR A 74 5.64 -5.14 10.01
CA TYR A 74 5.93 -3.85 9.39
C TYR A 74 7.39 -3.73 9.03
N CYS A 75 7.66 -3.03 7.95
CA CYS A 75 9.02 -2.80 7.48
C CYS A 75 9.14 -1.50 6.69
N LEU A 76 10.38 -1.10 6.47
CA LEU A 76 10.73 0.06 5.67
C LEU A 76 11.70 -0.37 4.57
N VAL A 77 11.49 0.16 3.37
CA VAL A 77 12.46 0.08 2.28
C VAL A 77 13.13 1.44 2.14
N ILE A 78 14.45 1.46 2.30
CA ILE A 78 15.24 2.69 2.27
C ILE A 78 16.09 2.70 1.00
N TYR A 79 15.96 3.76 0.23
CA TYR A 79 16.76 4.00 -0.97
C TYR A 79 17.11 5.49 -1.10
N GLY A 80 18.39 5.81 -0.97
CA GLY A 80 18.86 7.19 -0.86
C GLY A 80 18.30 7.87 0.39
N GLN A 81 17.64 9.01 0.21
CA GLN A 81 16.98 9.76 1.29
C GLN A 81 15.50 9.39 1.47
N LYS A 82 14.97 8.47 0.65
CA LYS A 82 13.57 8.09 0.70
C LYS A 82 13.35 6.83 1.51
N ILE A 83 12.31 6.85 2.32
CA ILE A 83 11.89 5.77 3.19
C ILE A 83 10.47 5.37 2.80
N TYR A 84 10.28 4.14 2.37
CA TYR A 84 8.99 3.62 1.89
C TYR A 84 8.39 2.68 2.93
N PRO A 85 7.28 3.06 3.59
CA PRO A 85 6.52 2.18 4.47
C PRO A 85 6.02 0.94 3.73
N ALA A 86 6.14 -0.22 4.36
CA ALA A 86 5.76 -1.48 3.76
C ALA A 86 5.48 -2.54 4.83
N ILE A 87 5.06 -3.72 4.39
CA ILE A 87 5.01 -4.92 5.22
C ILE A 87 5.83 -6.05 4.60
N VAL A 88 6.16 -7.06 5.39
CA VAL A 88 6.64 -8.34 4.89
C VAL A 88 5.44 -9.08 4.30
N GLY A 89 5.32 -9.13 2.98
CA GLY A 89 4.15 -9.66 2.29
C GLY A 89 4.27 -11.14 1.89
N ASP A 90 5.48 -11.63 1.70
CA ASP A 90 5.71 -12.98 1.22
C ASP A 90 7.05 -13.55 1.68
N ALA A 91 7.20 -14.88 1.58
CA ALA A 91 8.44 -15.62 1.79
C ALA A 91 8.91 -16.22 0.46
N GLY A 92 10.05 -15.75 0.01
CA GLY A 92 10.68 -16.19 -1.24
C GLY A 92 11.59 -17.42 -1.11
N PRO A 93 12.41 -17.69 -2.12
CA PRO A 93 13.43 -18.72 -2.05
C PRO A 93 14.33 -18.60 -0.83
N MET A 94 14.93 -19.71 -0.41
CA MET A 94 15.62 -19.83 0.89
C MET A 94 16.69 -18.77 1.15
N ASP A 95 17.40 -18.33 0.12
CA ASP A 95 18.61 -17.49 0.21
C ASP A 95 18.53 -16.20 -0.63
N LYS A 96 17.41 -15.96 -1.31
CA LYS A 96 17.26 -14.81 -2.21
C LYS A 96 16.77 -13.59 -1.45
N VAL A 97 17.55 -12.52 -1.47
CA VAL A 97 17.24 -11.22 -0.88
C VAL A 97 16.95 -10.16 -1.95
N GLY A 98 16.25 -9.08 -1.57
CA GLY A 98 16.06 -7.92 -2.43
C GLY A 98 14.83 -8.01 -3.33
N GLU A 99 13.87 -8.87 -3.03
CA GLU A 99 12.57 -8.91 -3.70
C GLU A 99 11.57 -7.98 -3.02
N ALA A 100 10.79 -7.27 -3.83
CA ALA A 100 9.71 -6.41 -3.36
C ALA A 100 8.56 -6.39 -4.37
N SER A 101 7.44 -5.84 -3.96
CA SER A 101 6.30 -5.60 -4.84
C SER A 101 6.69 -4.66 -5.99
N LEU A 102 5.99 -4.78 -7.10
CA LEU A 102 6.19 -3.90 -8.25
C LEU A 102 5.87 -2.43 -7.90
N ARG A 103 5.01 -2.20 -6.91
CA ARG A 103 4.72 -0.87 -6.37
C ARG A 103 5.99 -0.21 -5.83
N ILE A 104 6.76 -0.91 -5.00
CA ILE A 104 8.05 -0.42 -4.45
C ILE A 104 9.10 -0.33 -5.57
N ALA A 105 9.22 -1.37 -6.39
CA ALA A 105 10.21 -1.40 -7.46
C ALA A 105 10.11 -0.18 -8.39
N LYS A 106 8.90 0.27 -8.72
CA LYS A 106 8.64 1.44 -9.57
C LYS A 106 8.96 2.78 -8.91
N GLN A 107 9.00 2.85 -7.59
CA GLN A 107 9.48 4.06 -6.89
C GLN A 107 11.01 4.23 -7.03
N ILE A 108 11.73 3.10 -7.06
CA ILE A 108 13.18 3.08 -7.25
C ILE A 108 13.52 3.29 -8.74
N ASN A 109 12.80 2.62 -9.63
CA ASN A 109 12.97 2.70 -11.07
C ASN A 109 11.61 2.64 -11.79
N PRO A 110 11.13 3.75 -12.37
CA PRO A 110 9.84 3.78 -13.07
C PRO A 110 9.71 2.77 -14.23
N LYS A 111 10.84 2.27 -14.76
CA LYS A 111 10.88 1.24 -15.81
C LYS A 111 10.88 -0.20 -15.25
N ALA A 112 10.80 -0.36 -13.93
CA ALA A 112 10.72 -1.68 -13.31
C ALA A 112 9.45 -2.42 -13.75
N ASN A 113 9.61 -3.71 -14.00
CA ASN A 113 8.55 -4.65 -14.35
C ASN A 113 8.84 -6.02 -13.69
N GLY A 114 8.02 -7.03 -13.94
CA GLY A 114 8.19 -8.36 -13.34
C GLY A 114 9.42 -9.14 -13.84
N GLU A 115 10.11 -8.68 -14.87
CA GLU A 115 11.22 -9.38 -15.53
C GLU A 115 12.59 -8.73 -15.28
N ASN A 116 12.62 -7.44 -14.87
CA ASN A 116 13.85 -6.72 -14.62
C ASN A 116 14.04 -6.37 -13.13
N ARG A 117 15.28 -6.08 -12.75
CA ARG A 117 15.60 -5.54 -11.41
C ARG A 117 15.32 -4.04 -11.37
N ALA A 118 14.81 -3.55 -10.24
CA ALA A 118 14.64 -2.12 -10.03
C ALA A 118 16.00 -1.41 -9.98
N THR A 119 16.98 -2.01 -9.31
CA THR A 119 18.37 -1.53 -9.25
C THR A 119 19.36 -2.68 -9.10
N ASN A 120 20.63 -2.42 -9.43
CA ASN A 120 21.74 -3.36 -9.24
C ASN A 120 22.81 -2.83 -8.27
N ASP A 121 22.59 -1.68 -7.64
CA ASP A 121 23.63 -0.97 -6.89
C ASP A 121 23.75 -1.37 -5.42
N LEU A 122 23.02 -2.36 -4.95
CA LEU A 122 23.04 -2.88 -3.57
C LEU A 122 22.83 -1.81 -2.48
N LYS A 123 22.18 -0.70 -2.81
CA LYS A 123 21.92 0.43 -1.90
C LYS A 123 20.52 0.44 -1.31
N VAL A 124 19.73 -0.60 -1.58
CA VAL A 124 18.40 -0.76 -0.99
C VAL A 124 18.55 -1.46 0.35
N THR A 125 18.03 -0.85 1.40
CA THR A 125 18.02 -1.43 2.74
C THR A 125 16.58 -1.79 3.13
N TYR A 126 16.39 -2.99 3.67
CA TYR A 126 15.15 -3.40 4.33
C TYR A 126 15.35 -3.35 5.84
N LEU A 127 14.58 -2.52 6.51
CA LEU A 127 14.48 -2.47 7.97
C LEU A 127 13.16 -3.12 8.36
N VAL A 128 13.22 -4.23 9.06
CA VAL A 128 12.03 -5.00 9.48
C VAL A 128 11.86 -4.89 10.99
N PHE A 129 10.62 -4.79 11.46
CA PHE A 129 10.24 -4.74 12.86
C PHE A 129 9.56 -6.07 13.27
N PRO A 130 10.32 -7.08 13.70
CA PRO A 130 9.77 -8.39 14.02
C PRO A 130 8.75 -8.36 15.15
N GLY A 131 7.68 -9.14 14.99
CA GLY A 131 6.62 -9.25 16.00
C GLY A 131 5.61 -8.11 15.98
N THR A 132 5.62 -7.28 14.93
CA THR A 132 4.71 -6.14 14.78
C THR A 132 3.52 -6.43 13.87
N ALA A 133 3.42 -7.64 13.33
CA ALA A 133 2.35 -8.03 12.42
C ALA A 133 0.96 -7.83 13.04
N ASP A 134 0.12 -7.09 12.35
CA ASP A 134 -1.30 -6.97 12.69
C ASP A 134 -2.09 -8.23 12.33
N LYS A 135 -3.32 -8.27 12.86
CA LYS A 135 -4.31 -9.20 12.37
C LYS A 135 -4.56 -8.92 10.88
N MET A 136 -4.52 -9.98 10.12
CA MET A 136 -4.64 -9.91 8.67
C MET A 136 -5.99 -9.38 8.23
N ASP A 137 -5.93 -8.32 7.44
CA ASP A 137 -7.05 -7.64 6.84
C ASP A 137 -6.64 -7.08 5.46
N ALA A 138 -7.59 -6.49 4.74
CA ALA A 138 -7.29 -5.77 3.51
C ALA A 138 -6.24 -4.68 3.74
N PRO A 139 -5.36 -4.40 2.77
CA PRO A 139 -4.37 -3.34 2.88
C PRO A 139 -4.99 -1.99 3.25
N ASP A 140 -4.45 -1.39 4.30
CA ASP A 140 -4.76 -0.03 4.74
C ASP A 140 -3.45 0.77 4.75
N LEU A 141 -3.20 1.50 3.67
CA LEU A 141 -1.93 2.19 3.46
C LEU A 141 -1.73 3.35 4.43
N GLU A 142 -2.80 4.00 4.87
CA GLU A 142 -2.75 5.09 5.86
C GLU A 142 -2.31 4.52 7.23
N LYS A 143 -2.91 3.41 7.63
CA LYS A 143 -2.53 2.69 8.86
C LYS A 143 -1.09 2.16 8.80
N TRP A 144 -0.69 1.57 7.67
CA TRP A 144 0.67 1.04 7.52
C TRP A 144 1.71 2.15 7.62
N GLN A 145 1.44 3.29 7.01
CA GLN A 145 2.32 4.45 7.10
C GLN A 145 2.43 4.96 8.53
N ALA A 146 1.31 5.19 9.22
CA ALA A 146 1.30 5.67 10.60
C ALA A 146 2.06 4.70 11.52
N ARG A 147 1.85 3.39 11.37
CA ARG A 147 2.53 2.39 12.20
C ARG A 147 4.04 2.31 11.89
N CYS A 148 4.43 2.40 10.64
CA CYS A 148 5.85 2.46 10.27
C CYS A 148 6.55 3.71 10.84
N GLU A 149 5.87 4.86 10.83
CA GLU A 149 6.38 6.10 11.41
C GLU A 149 6.54 6.00 12.93
N GLU A 150 5.56 5.43 13.64
CA GLU A 150 5.66 5.16 15.08
C GLU A 150 6.87 4.28 15.40
N LEU A 151 6.99 3.13 14.72
CA LEU A 151 8.10 2.18 14.92
C LEU A 151 9.46 2.81 14.61
N LEU A 152 9.52 3.67 13.60
CA LEU A 152 10.74 4.38 13.26
C LEU A 152 11.12 5.39 14.36
N ASN A 153 10.14 6.08 14.94
CA ASN A 153 10.34 6.99 16.05
C ASN A 153 10.78 6.26 17.33
N GLU A 154 10.27 5.04 17.59
CA GLU A 154 10.69 4.20 18.72
C GLU A 154 12.19 3.87 18.70
N ILE A 155 12.80 3.77 17.51
CA ILE A 155 14.22 3.48 17.36
C ILE A 155 15.12 4.72 17.17
N GLY A 156 14.58 5.93 17.37
CA GLY A 156 15.33 7.17 17.33
C GLY A 156 14.99 8.12 16.18
N GLY A 157 13.99 7.79 15.38
CA GLY A 157 13.55 8.63 14.26
C GLY A 157 14.43 8.53 13.01
N HIS A 158 14.34 9.52 12.12
CA HIS A 158 15.05 9.54 10.85
C HIS A 158 15.22 10.96 10.32
N ASP A 159 16.23 11.13 9.46
CA ASP A 159 16.47 12.39 8.71
C ASP A 159 16.01 12.29 7.25
N GLY A 160 15.45 11.14 6.83
CA GLY A 160 15.01 10.89 5.47
C GLY A 160 13.58 11.37 5.21
N GLU A 161 13.16 11.30 3.96
CA GLU A 161 11.80 11.59 3.52
C GLU A 161 10.92 10.35 3.60
N LEU A 162 9.96 10.34 4.53
CA LEU A 162 8.96 9.28 4.61
C LEU A 162 7.97 9.43 3.46
N PHE A 163 7.89 8.41 2.61
CA PHE A 163 7.03 8.42 1.43
C PHE A 163 5.58 8.15 1.81
N VAL A 164 4.67 8.97 1.28
CA VAL A 164 3.22 8.81 1.47
C VAL A 164 2.64 8.04 0.30
N TRP A 165 2.01 6.89 0.58
CA TRP A 165 1.36 6.09 -0.44
C TRP A 165 -0.04 6.62 -0.76
N GLU A 166 -0.31 6.77 -2.05
CA GLU A 166 -1.67 6.96 -2.55
C GLU A 166 -2.35 5.59 -2.69
N ASP A 167 -3.59 5.47 -2.20
CA ASP A 167 -4.40 4.26 -2.40
C ASP A 167 -4.97 4.27 -3.83
N LEU A 168 -4.36 3.47 -4.70
CA LEU A 168 -4.74 3.37 -6.12
C LEU A 168 -6.07 2.63 -6.34
N LEU A 169 -6.60 1.95 -5.32
CA LEU A 169 -7.88 1.24 -5.39
C LEU A 169 -9.04 2.09 -4.86
N LYS A 170 -8.74 3.17 -4.13
CA LYS A 170 -9.75 4.11 -3.64
C LYS A 170 -10.31 4.90 -4.82
N PRO A 171 -11.63 4.90 -5.06
CA PRO A 171 -12.21 5.74 -6.09
C PRO A 171 -11.78 7.19 -5.89
N PRO A 172 -11.48 7.95 -6.96
CA PRO A 172 -11.17 9.36 -6.82
C PRO A 172 -12.30 10.05 -6.07
N ALA A 173 -11.94 10.87 -5.09
CA ALA A 173 -12.94 11.64 -4.35
C ALA A 173 -13.83 12.38 -5.35
N ILE A 174 -15.13 12.10 -5.33
CA ILE A 174 -16.09 12.83 -6.15
C ILE A 174 -16.09 14.26 -5.63
N THR A 175 -15.27 15.11 -6.24
CA THR A 175 -15.33 16.54 -5.98
C THR A 175 -16.72 16.97 -6.44
N PRO A 176 -17.60 17.45 -5.54
CA PRO A 176 -18.89 17.94 -6.00
C PRO A 176 -18.63 19.02 -7.06
N PRO A 177 -19.44 19.07 -8.15
CA PRO A 177 -19.27 20.09 -9.17
C PRO A 177 -19.28 21.44 -8.46
N PRO A 178 -18.44 22.41 -8.90
CA PRO A 178 -18.40 23.72 -8.29
C PRO A 178 -19.85 24.25 -8.23
N VAL A 179 -20.31 24.55 -7.03
CA VAL A 179 -21.62 25.12 -6.82
C VAL A 179 -21.67 26.37 -7.69
N ALA A 180 -22.53 26.37 -8.70
CA ALA A 180 -22.72 27.53 -9.54
C ALA A 180 -23.10 28.70 -8.63
N VAL A 181 -22.15 29.61 -8.44
CA VAL A 181 -22.37 30.83 -7.68
C VAL A 181 -23.37 31.59 -8.50
N THR A 182 -24.63 31.58 -8.08
CA THR A 182 -25.68 32.44 -8.66
C THR A 182 -25.16 33.87 -8.55
N PRO A 183 -25.00 34.60 -9.66
CA PRO A 183 -24.56 35.98 -9.57
C PRO A 183 -25.56 36.74 -8.67
N PRO A 184 -25.10 37.65 -7.81
CA PRO A 184 -25.99 38.44 -6.96
C PRO A 184 -26.99 39.15 -7.85
N PRO A 185 -28.25 39.29 -7.41
CA PRO A 185 -29.26 39.96 -8.19
C PRO A 185 -28.77 41.37 -8.56
N ALA A 186 -28.91 41.71 -9.83
CA ALA A 186 -28.52 43.01 -10.35
C ALA A 186 -29.15 44.11 -9.49
N VAL A 187 -28.31 44.93 -8.87
CA VAL A 187 -28.74 46.09 -8.13
C VAL A 187 -29.36 47.05 -9.17
N THR A 188 -30.65 47.14 -9.19
CA THR A 188 -31.38 48.15 -10.00
C THR A 188 -30.94 49.52 -9.50
N SER A 189 -30.23 50.25 -10.34
CA SER A 189 -29.89 51.65 -10.08
C SER A 189 -31.17 52.47 -9.84
N PRO A 190 -31.21 53.35 -8.84
CA PRO A 190 -32.36 54.21 -8.64
C PRO A 190 -32.58 55.12 -9.86
N PRO A 191 -33.86 55.48 -10.19
CA PRO A 191 -34.17 56.29 -11.36
C PRO A 191 -33.49 57.66 -11.22
N ALA A 192 -32.91 58.12 -12.33
CA ALA A 192 -32.26 59.43 -12.42
C ALA A 192 -33.24 60.56 -12.06
N VAL A 193 -32.81 61.37 -11.11
CA VAL A 193 -33.58 62.62 -10.74
C VAL A 193 -33.49 63.58 -11.94
N PRO A 194 -34.62 64.13 -12.44
CA PRO A 194 -34.59 65.10 -13.53
C PRO A 194 -33.84 66.37 -13.13
N PRO A 195 -33.15 67.05 -14.04
CA PRO A 195 -32.45 68.29 -13.74
C PRO A 195 -33.35 69.40 -13.34
N ALA A 196 -33.01 70.09 -12.25
CA ALA A 196 -33.72 71.26 -11.76
C ALA A 196 -33.69 72.41 -12.79
N THR A 197 -34.81 72.96 -13.09
CA THR A 197 -35.00 74.13 -13.97
C THR A 197 -34.33 75.37 -13.35
N PRO A 198 -33.53 76.15 -14.07
CA PRO A 198 -32.92 77.35 -13.53
C PRO A 198 -33.95 78.43 -13.27
N ALA A 199 -33.92 79.02 -12.09
CA ALA A 199 -34.74 80.15 -11.70
C ALA A 199 -34.33 81.36 -12.56
N LYS A 200 -35.30 82.02 -13.11
CA LYS A 200 -35.16 83.29 -13.83
C LYS A 200 -34.82 84.38 -12.81
N ASP A 201 -33.63 84.97 -13.01
CA ASP A 201 -33.28 86.23 -12.36
C ASP A 201 -34.11 87.37 -12.91
N GLY A 202 -34.87 88.00 -12.05
CA GLY A 202 -35.63 89.19 -12.35
C GLY A 202 -34.91 90.42 -11.85
N THR A 203 -34.17 91.05 -12.75
CA THR A 203 -33.65 92.37 -12.56
C THR A 203 -34.75 93.41 -12.57
N ALA A 204 -34.80 94.21 -11.58
CA ALA A 204 -35.45 95.52 -11.65
C ALA A 204 -34.60 96.58 -10.96
N GLN A 205 -34.16 97.53 -11.75
CA GLN A 205 -33.71 98.84 -11.40
C GLN A 205 -34.86 99.80 -11.35
N PRO A 206 -34.70 101.03 -10.86
CA PRO A 206 -33.55 101.93 -10.73
C PRO A 206 -33.02 102.12 -9.30
#